data_ecfcdbbf3eabcd5f1120d31239661056
#
_entry.id   ecfcdbbf3eabcd5f1120d31239661056
#
_cell.length_a   1.000
_cell.length_b   1.000
_cell.length_c   1.000
_cell.angle_alpha   90.00
_cell.angle_beta   90.00
_cell.angle_gamma   90.00
#
_symmetry.space_group_name_H-M   'P 1'
#
loop_
_entity.id
_entity.type
_entity.pdbx_description
1 polymer ?
#
loop_
_entity_poly.entity_id
_entity_poly.type
_entity_poly.pdbx_seq_one_letter_code
_entity_poly.pdbx_strand_id
1 'polypeptide(L)'
;LSSSEWLPSGTIGDWQQKITLEAMQVDDLPDPIEFVRGLAESQQRVCSEFADHAVFAGFENGYPTTVHILECGINKRTQKPLLTMVKAIRGNAAFYTVIRIWRLEPAEENPSDDTATMPIDDVEVAAWAALLRKIKLCDPALDAHPCGDND
;
A
#
# COMPACT_ATOMS: atom_id res chain seq x y z
N LEU A 1 -11.44 5.95 -13.88
CA LEU A 1 -10.72 5.95 -12.61
C LEU A 1 -11.55 6.67 -11.56
N SER A 2 -11.86 6.00 -10.46
CA SER A 2 -12.42 6.59 -9.24
C SER A 2 -11.34 6.53 -8.16
N SER A 3 -11.07 7.65 -7.50
CA SER A 3 -10.08 7.72 -6.44
C SER A 3 -10.63 8.51 -5.26
N SER A 4 -10.38 8.01 -4.05
CA SER A 4 -10.67 8.69 -2.79
C SER A 4 -9.43 8.72 -1.93
N GLU A 5 -9.11 9.89 -1.39
CA GLU A 5 -7.97 10.09 -0.52
C GLU A 5 -8.41 10.58 0.86
N TRP A 6 -7.78 10.03 1.89
CA TRP A 6 -7.97 10.45 3.27
C TRP A 6 -6.65 10.91 3.85
N LEU A 7 -6.69 12.11 4.44
CA LEU A 7 -5.59 12.74 5.14
C LEU A 7 -6.03 13.06 6.57
N PRO A 8 -5.13 13.06 7.54
CA PRO A 8 -5.43 13.59 8.88
C PRO A 8 -5.89 15.05 8.79
N SER A 9 -6.84 15.44 9.62
CA SER A 9 -7.37 16.80 9.63
C SER A 9 -6.27 17.85 9.82
N GLY A 10 -6.30 18.91 9.01
CA GLY A 10 -5.35 20.03 9.10
C GLY A 10 -3.99 19.80 8.42
N THR A 11 -3.79 18.66 7.72
CA THR A 11 -2.50 18.30 7.11
C THR A 11 -2.47 18.43 5.59
N ILE A 12 -3.42 19.15 4.98
CA ILE A 12 -3.44 19.38 3.54
C ILE A 12 -2.17 20.17 3.14
N GLY A 13 -1.32 19.55 2.34
CA GLY A 13 -0.05 20.13 1.88
C GLY A 13 1.20 19.61 2.61
N ASP A 14 1.14 19.36 3.90
CA ASP A 14 2.23 18.76 4.70
C ASP A 14 1.74 17.50 5.43
N TRP A 15 1.17 16.58 4.68
CA TRP A 15 0.69 15.33 5.24
C TRP A 15 1.86 14.38 5.56
N GLN A 16 1.80 13.75 6.72
CA GLN A 16 2.74 12.71 7.14
C GLN A 16 2.22 11.30 6.84
N GLN A 17 0.92 11.14 6.67
CA GLN A 17 0.31 9.87 6.28
C GLN A 17 -0.91 10.12 5.39
N LYS A 18 -1.13 9.19 4.45
CA LYS A 18 -2.22 9.23 3.50
C LYS A 18 -2.73 7.84 3.22
N ILE A 19 -4.06 7.71 3.09
CA ILE A 19 -4.71 6.50 2.59
C ILE A 19 -5.37 6.85 1.28
N THR A 20 -5.18 6.01 0.27
CA THR A 20 -5.84 6.14 -1.03
C THR A 20 -6.57 4.83 -1.37
N LEU A 21 -7.82 4.94 -1.75
CA LEU A 21 -8.59 3.86 -2.37
C LEU A 21 -8.86 4.24 -3.83
N GLU A 22 -8.50 3.37 -4.74
CA GLU A 22 -8.72 3.58 -6.17
C GLU A 22 -9.47 2.41 -6.78
N ALA A 23 -10.36 2.72 -7.72
CA ALA A 23 -10.99 1.76 -8.59
C ALA A 23 -10.77 2.18 -10.05
N MET A 24 -10.15 1.32 -10.82
CA MET A 24 -9.79 1.55 -12.22
C MET A 24 -10.56 0.59 -13.12
N GLN A 25 -11.33 1.13 -14.03
CA GLN A 25 -12.00 0.37 -15.09
C GLN A 25 -11.21 0.56 -16.39
N VAL A 26 -10.69 -0.52 -16.91
CA VAL A 26 -9.96 -0.58 -18.19
C VAL A 26 -10.32 -1.89 -18.88
N ASP A 27 -10.17 -1.92 -20.19
CA ASP A 27 -10.54 -3.10 -20.99
C ASP A 27 -9.67 -4.33 -20.67
N ASP A 28 -8.41 -4.11 -20.31
CA ASP A 28 -7.48 -5.16 -19.87
C ASP A 28 -6.99 -4.86 -18.45
N LEU A 29 -7.57 -5.56 -17.47
CA LEU A 29 -7.23 -5.40 -16.07
C LEU A 29 -5.86 -6.01 -15.79
N PRO A 30 -4.92 -5.26 -15.18
CA PRO A 30 -3.59 -5.76 -14.88
C PRO A 30 -3.61 -6.93 -13.90
N ASP A 31 -2.56 -7.75 -13.95
CA ASP A 31 -2.25 -8.66 -12.84
C ASP A 31 -1.80 -7.87 -11.62
N PRO A 32 -2.28 -8.20 -10.40
CA PRO A 32 -1.93 -7.45 -9.19
C PRO A 32 -0.42 -7.42 -8.89
N ILE A 33 0.30 -8.51 -9.14
CA ILE A 33 1.74 -8.59 -8.91
C ILE A 33 2.48 -7.69 -9.92
N GLU A 34 2.09 -7.74 -11.20
CA GLU A 34 2.69 -6.89 -12.23
C GLU A 34 2.43 -5.41 -11.96
N PHE A 35 1.23 -5.06 -11.51
CA PHE A 35 0.89 -3.69 -11.13
C PHE A 35 1.80 -3.19 -10.00
N VAL A 36 1.93 -3.96 -8.91
CA VAL A 36 2.77 -3.56 -7.77
C VAL A 36 4.24 -3.54 -8.16
N ARG A 37 4.70 -4.44 -9.02
CA ARG A 37 6.06 -4.40 -9.57
C ARG A 37 6.34 -3.07 -10.29
N GLY A 38 5.43 -2.62 -11.16
CA GLY A 38 5.55 -1.32 -11.83
C GLY A 38 5.59 -0.14 -10.85
N LEU A 39 4.79 -0.19 -9.78
CA LEU A 39 4.82 0.78 -8.70
C LEU A 39 6.17 0.77 -7.97
N ALA A 40 6.67 -0.40 -7.60
CA ALA A 40 7.96 -0.59 -6.95
C ALA A 40 9.12 -0.06 -7.80
N GLU A 41 9.16 -0.39 -9.09
CA GLU A 41 10.16 0.13 -10.03
C GLU A 41 10.11 1.65 -10.15
N SER A 42 8.93 2.23 -10.13
CA SER A 42 8.75 3.69 -10.16
C SER A 42 9.29 4.34 -8.88
N GLN A 43 9.03 3.76 -7.72
CA GLN A 43 9.56 4.24 -6.44
C GLN A 43 11.09 4.05 -6.36
N GLN A 44 11.61 2.92 -6.79
CA GLN A 44 13.04 2.62 -6.77
C GLN A 44 13.88 3.69 -7.50
N ARG A 45 13.38 4.26 -8.60
CA ARG A 45 14.10 5.31 -9.36
C ARG A 45 14.33 6.58 -8.55
N VAL A 46 13.43 6.89 -7.63
CA VAL A 46 13.46 8.12 -6.83
C VAL A 46 13.89 7.91 -5.39
N CYS A 47 14.18 6.67 -5.02
CA CYS A 47 14.61 6.30 -3.68
C CYS A 47 16.10 5.95 -3.66
N SER A 48 16.77 6.29 -2.58
CA SER A 48 17.99 5.62 -2.15
C SER A 48 17.59 4.52 -1.15
N GLU A 49 18.25 3.37 -1.18
CA GLU A 49 17.97 2.26 -0.28
C GLU A 49 16.50 1.82 -0.36
N PHE A 50 16.13 1.24 -1.48
CA PHE A 50 14.79 0.74 -1.73
C PHE A 50 14.69 -0.76 -1.42
N ALA A 51 13.60 -1.17 -0.75
CA ALA A 51 13.23 -2.56 -0.55
C ALA A 51 11.75 -2.79 -0.88
N ASP A 52 11.45 -3.96 -1.44
CA ASP A 52 10.10 -4.44 -1.71
C ASP A 52 9.90 -5.78 -0.98
N HIS A 53 8.93 -5.84 -0.09
CA HIS A 53 8.56 -7.02 0.67
C HIS A 53 7.17 -7.49 0.25
N ALA A 54 7.11 -8.63 -0.44
CA ALA A 54 5.86 -9.31 -0.71
C ALA A 54 5.31 -9.94 0.59
N VAL A 55 4.18 -9.43 1.07
CA VAL A 55 3.50 -9.91 2.29
C VAL A 55 2.52 -11.02 1.95
N PHE A 56 1.84 -10.89 0.82
CA PHE A 56 0.86 -11.85 0.35
C PHE A 56 0.77 -11.81 -1.19
N ALA A 57 0.61 -12.97 -1.79
CA ALA A 57 0.23 -13.12 -3.19
C ALA A 57 -0.62 -14.39 -3.34
N GLY A 58 -1.82 -14.24 -3.93
CA GLY A 58 -2.75 -15.36 -4.08
C GLY A 58 -4.17 -14.91 -4.37
N PHE A 59 -5.13 -15.60 -3.80
CA PHE A 59 -6.56 -15.30 -3.96
C PHE A 59 -7.17 -14.98 -2.60
N GLU A 60 -7.91 -13.88 -2.53
CA GLU A 60 -8.78 -13.55 -1.41
C GLU A 60 -10.21 -13.43 -1.91
N ASN A 61 -11.11 -14.18 -1.30
CA ASN A 61 -12.52 -14.24 -1.70
C ASN A 61 -12.71 -14.50 -3.22
N GLY A 62 -11.83 -15.35 -3.80
CA GLY A 62 -11.87 -15.71 -5.22
C GLY A 62 -11.24 -14.70 -6.18
N TYR A 63 -10.73 -13.56 -5.70
CA TYR A 63 -10.07 -12.55 -6.53
C TYR A 63 -8.55 -12.59 -6.39
N PRO A 64 -7.80 -12.54 -7.51
CA PRO A 64 -6.35 -12.36 -7.47
C PRO A 64 -5.98 -11.12 -6.66
N THR A 65 -5.13 -11.29 -5.67
CA THR A 65 -4.79 -10.25 -4.70
C THR A 65 -3.31 -10.33 -4.36
N THR A 66 -2.67 -9.17 -4.21
CA THR A 66 -1.32 -9.09 -3.64
C THR A 66 -1.22 -7.96 -2.63
N VAL A 67 -0.33 -8.12 -1.65
CA VAL A 67 0.00 -7.11 -0.64
C VAL A 67 1.51 -6.98 -0.55
N HIS A 68 2.02 -5.76 -0.67
CA HIS A 68 3.44 -5.45 -0.55
C HIS A 68 3.67 -4.30 0.43
N ILE A 69 4.86 -4.30 1.02
CA ILE A 69 5.43 -3.18 1.75
C ILE A 69 6.64 -2.69 0.97
N LEU A 70 6.63 -1.42 0.57
CA LEU A 70 7.70 -0.77 -0.17
C LEU A 70 8.38 0.23 0.75
N GLU A 71 9.67 0.05 0.97
CA GLU A 71 10.49 0.90 1.83
C GLU A 71 11.42 1.77 0.98
N CYS A 72 11.43 3.05 1.26
CA CYS A 72 12.29 4.04 0.65
C CYS A 72 13.08 4.75 1.75
N GLY A 73 14.36 4.47 1.89
CA GLY A 73 15.20 5.07 2.92
C GLY A 73 15.26 6.58 2.83
N ILE A 74 15.46 7.11 1.62
CA ILE A 74 15.33 8.56 1.35
C ILE A 74 14.72 8.73 -0.04
N ASN A 75 13.61 9.43 -0.10
CA ASN A 75 13.06 9.89 -1.37
C ASN A 75 13.84 11.13 -1.81
N LYS A 76 14.49 11.07 -2.97
CA LYS A 76 15.36 12.12 -3.50
C LYS A 76 14.66 13.46 -3.73
N ARG A 77 13.34 13.46 -3.88
CA ARG A 77 12.53 14.68 -4.10
C ARG A 77 12.14 15.37 -2.80
N THR A 78 11.79 14.58 -1.79
CA THR A 78 11.28 15.11 -0.51
C THR A 78 12.35 15.11 0.58
N GLN A 79 13.46 14.41 0.37
CA GLN A 79 14.54 14.19 1.34
C GLN A 79 14.05 13.50 2.64
N LYS A 80 12.94 12.76 2.54
CA LYS A 80 12.34 12.05 3.67
C LYS A 80 12.20 10.56 3.36
N PRO A 81 12.29 9.70 4.39
CA PRO A 81 11.94 8.30 4.26
C PRO A 81 10.45 8.14 3.93
N LEU A 82 10.14 7.08 3.19
CA LEU A 82 8.78 6.76 2.78
C LEU A 82 8.51 5.29 3.00
N LEU A 83 7.42 4.97 3.68
CA LEU A 83 6.89 3.62 3.75
C LEU A 83 5.56 3.58 3.01
N THR A 84 5.40 2.64 2.10
CA THR A 84 4.16 2.42 1.37
C THR A 84 3.68 1.00 1.58
N MET A 85 2.45 0.84 2.03
CA MET A 85 1.79 -0.46 2.04
C MET A 85 0.69 -0.44 0.98
N VAL A 86 0.74 -1.39 0.06
CA VAL A 86 -0.20 -1.48 -1.06
C VAL A 86 -0.87 -2.85 -1.08
N LYS A 87 -2.20 -2.84 -1.19
CA LYS A 87 -3.01 -4.00 -1.54
C LYS A 87 -3.61 -3.75 -2.92
N ALA A 88 -3.43 -4.69 -3.84
CA ALA A 88 -3.98 -4.66 -5.18
C ALA A 88 -4.86 -5.89 -5.40
N ILE A 89 -6.05 -5.68 -5.97
CA ILE A 89 -7.07 -6.71 -6.19
C ILE A 89 -7.59 -6.58 -7.63
N ARG A 90 -7.52 -7.66 -8.38
CA ARG A 90 -8.16 -7.74 -9.70
C ARG A 90 -9.56 -8.29 -9.55
N GLY A 91 -10.57 -7.42 -9.69
CA GLY A 91 -11.97 -7.81 -9.76
C GLY A 91 -12.37 -8.29 -11.14
N ASN A 92 -13.68 -8.51 -11.36
CA ASN A 92 -14.21 -8.93 -12.64
C ASN A 92 -14.35 -7.76 -13.65
N ALA A 93 -14.70 -6.57 -13.16
CA ALA A 93 -14.97 -5.39 -13.98
C ALA A 93 -14.07 -4.20 -13.67
N ALA A 94 -13.29 -4.26 -12.60
CA ALA A 94 -12.40 -3.19 -12.19
C ALA A 94 -11.19 -3.72 -11.41
N PHE A 95 -10.15 -2.93 -11.39
CA PHE A 95 -8.96 -3.15 -10.58
C PHE A 95 -8.99 -2.19 -9.41
N TYR A 96 -8.69 -2.69 -8.22
CA TYR A 96 -8.77 -1.94 -6.97
C TYR A 96 -7.43 -1.88 -6.29
N THR A 97 -7.11 -0.71 -5.72
CA THR A 97 -5.95 -0.56 -4.85
C THR A 97 -6.33 0.11 -3.54
N VAL A 98 -5.74 -0.37 -2.46
CA VAL A 98 -5.74 0.30 -1.16
C VAL A 98 -4.29 0.58 -0.82
N ILE A 99 -3.93 1.85 -0.73
CA ILE A 99 -2.56 2.28 -0.52
C ILE A 99 -2.52 3.16 0.73
N ARG A 100 -1.63 2.83 1.66
CA ARG A 100 -1.27 3.72 2.74
C ARG A 100 0.18 4.13 2.60
N ILE A 101 0.44 5.42 2.79
CA ILE A 101 1.78 6.00 2.69
C ILE A 101 2.06 6.75 3.99
N TRP A 102 3.25 6.50 4.55
CA TRP A 102 3.83 7.29 5.63
C TRP A 102 5.03 8.05 5.10
N ARG A 103 5.03 9.36 5.29
CA ARG A 103 6.22 10.19 5.18
C ARG A 103 6.82 10.31 6.57
N LEU A 104 8.02 9.82 6.71
CA LEU A 104 8.69 9.75 8.01
C LEU A 104 9.69 10.89 8.13
N GLU A 105 9.97 11.30 9.36
CA GLU A 105 11.12 12.18 9.59
C GLU A 105 12.39 11.33 9.53
N PRO A 106 13.50 11.87 8.99
CA PRO A 106 14.78 11.18 9.03
C PRO A 106 15.13 10.81 10.48
N ALA A 107 15.64 9.59 10.69
CA ALA A 107 16.15 9.22 12.00
C ALA A 107 17.27 10.21 12.39
N GLU A 108 17.26 10.69 13.64
CA GLU A 108 18.38 11.46 14.17
C GLU A 108 19.62 10.56 14.05
N GLU A 109 20.68 11.08 13.41
CA GLU A 109 21.92 10.35 13.24
C GLU A 109 22.50 10.00 14.61
N ASN A 110 22.27 8.79 15.07
CA ASN A 110 22.97 8.24 16.21
C ASN A 110 24.15 7.45 15.65
N PRO A 111 25.40 7.95 15.75
CA PRO A 111 26.55 7.35 15.06
C PRO A 111 26.95 5.95 15.55
N SER A 112 26.16 5.35 16.46
CA SER A 112 26.41 4.04 17.05
C SER A 112 25.45 2.94 16.58
N ASP A 113 24.48 3.22 15.70
CA ASP A 113 23.51 2.22 15.25
C ASP A 113 23.60 2.02 13.73
N ASP A 114 24.31 0.96 13.33
CA ASP A 114 24.50 0.55 11.93
C ASP A 114 23.21 -0.07 11.31
N THR A 115 22.10 -0.12 12.05
CA THR A 115 20.81 -0.59 11.56
C THR A 115 19.93 0.61 11.26
N ALA A 116 19.89 1.03 10.00
CA ALA A 116 18.92 1.99 9.48
C ALA A 116 17.51 1.37 9.55
N THR A 117 16.93 1.36 10.74
CA THR A 117 15.51 1.00 10.94
C THR A 117 14.65 2.18 10.51
N MET A 118 13.62 1.90 9.71
CA MET A 118 12.61 2.91 9.37
C MET A 118 12.02 3.47 10.67
N PRO A 119 11.95 4.79 10.85
CA PRO A 119 11.46 5.42 12.08
C PRO A 119 9.91 5.38 12.15
N ILE A 120 9.36 4.18 12.12
CA ILE A 120 7.92 3.92 12.25
C ILE A 120 7.69 2.86 13.32
N ASP A 121 6.61 2.99 14.07
CA ASP A 121 6.21 2.01 15.06
C ASP A 121 5.76 0.71 14.39
N ASP A 122 6.43 -0.39 14.68
CA ASP A 122 6.07 -1.74 14.20
C ASP A 122 4.64 -2.12 14.58
N VAL A 123 4.13 -1.62 15.69
CA VAL A 123 2.75 -1.84 16.14
C VAL A 123 1.76 -1.19 15.17
N GLU A 124 2.06 0.02 14.68
CA GLU A 124 1.22 0.71 13.68
C GLU A 124 1.23 -0.03 12.35
N VAL A 125 2.40 -0.47 11.90
CA VAL A 125 2.54 -1.26 10.65
C VAL A 125 1.77 -2.57 10.75
N ALA A 126 1.91 -3.28 11.86
CA ALA A 126 1.20 -4.55 12.11
C ALA A 126 -0.33 -4.36 12.18
N ALA A 127 -0.79 -3.30 12.83
CA ALA A 127 -2.21 -2.96 12.91
C ALA A 127 -2.81 -2.68 11.52
N TRP A 128 -2.06 -1.94 10.68
CA TRP A 128 -2.49 -1.67 9.32
C TRP A 128 -2.48 -2.93 8.44
N ALA A 129 -1.47 -3.78 8.57
CA ALA A 129 -1.43 -5.07 7.87
C ALA A 129 -2.63 -5.96 8.25
N ALA A 130 -3.01 -5.97 9.53
CA ALA A 130 -4.20 -6.68 10.00
C ALA A 130 -5.49 -6.10 9.44
N LEU A 131 -5.59 -4.77 9.30
CA LEU A 131 -6.73 -4.11 8.67
C LEU A 131 -6.83 -4.46 7.19
N LEU A 132 -5.71 -4.43 6.44
CA LEU A 132 -5.70 -4.80 5.02
C LEU A 132 -6.18 -6.23 4.76
N ARG A 133 -5.93 -7.16 5.70
CA ARG A 133 -6.45 -8.54 5.59
C ARG A 133 -7.97 -8.60 5.68
N LYS A 134 -8.61 -7.65 6.36
CA LYS A 134 -10.08 -7.57 6.49
C LYS A 134 -10.73 -6.89 5.29
N ILE A 135 -10.01 -6.06 4.55
CA ILE A 135 -10.51 -5.41 3.35
C ILE A 135 -10.51 -6.43 2.22
N LYS A 136 -11.68 -6.90 1.83
CA LYS A 136 -11.86 -7.89 0.76
C LYS A 136 -12.85 -7.36 -0.27
N LEU A 137 -12.57 -7.64 -1.53
CA LEU A 137 -13.57 -7.42 -2.58
C LEU A 137 -14.62 -8.53 -2.48
N CYS A 138 -15.89 -8.15 -2.60
CA CYS A 138 -17.00 -9.09 -2.63
C CYS A 138 -18.05 -8.68 -3.69
N ASP A 139 -18.86 -9.63 -4.10
CA ASP A 139 -20.00 -9.39 -4.99
C ASP A 139 -21.21 -10.18 -4.44
N PRO A 140 -22.24 -9.48 -3.91
CA PRO A 140 -23.39 -10.15 -3.32
C PRO A 140 -24.26 -10.93 -4.34
N ALA A 141 -24.05 -10.71 -5.63
CA ALA A 141 -24.73 -11.44 -6.69
C ALA A 141 -24.04 -12.74 -7.10
N LEU A 142 -22.81 -12.99 -6.58
CA LEU A 142 -22.00 -14.14 -6.96
C LEU A 142 -21.62 -14.97 -5.74
N ASP A 143 -22.12 -16.21 -5.67
CA ASP A 143 -21.78 -17.16 -4.60
C ASP A 143 -20.27 -17.46 -4.48
N ALA A 144 -19.53 -17.31 -5.57
CA ALA A 144 -18.08 -17.49 -5.59
C ALA A 144 -17.30 -16.36 -4.89
N HIS A 145 -17.96 -15.22 -4.64
CA HIS A 145 -17.37 -14.01 -4.08
C HIS A 145 -18.24 -13.42 -2.96
N PRO A 146 -18.62 -14.20 -1.95
CA PRO A 146 -19.61 -13.78 -0.98
C PRO A 146 -19.16 -12.54 -0.20
N CYS A 147 -20.08 -11.62 0.03
CA CYS A 147 -19.90 -10.59 1.04
C CYS A 147 -20.22 -11.24 2.40
N GLY A 148 -19.24 -11.24 3.30
CA GLY A 148 -19.46 -11.74 4.66
C GLY A 148 -20.54 -10.90 5.37
N ASP A 149 -21.24 -11.51 6.31
CA ASP A 149 -22.12 -10.76 7.21
C ASP A 149 -21.25 -9.72 7.95
N ASN A 150 -21.71 -8.46 7.91
CA ASN A 150 -21.07 -7.38 8.64
C ASN A 150 -21.35 -7.58 10.14
N ASP A 151 -20.51 -8.37 10.81
CA ASP A 151 -20.44 -8.45 12.27
C ASP A 151 -19.47 -7.40 12.84
#